data_517c5c74691b3f37fed986d200f5850f
#
_entry.id   517c5c74691b3f37fed986d200f5850f
#
_cell.length_a   1.000
_cell.length_b   1.000
_cell.length_c   1.000
_cell.angle_alpha   90.00
_cell.angle_beta   90.00
_cell.angle_gamma   90.00
#
_symmetry.space_group_name_H-M   'P 1'
#
loop_
_entity.id
_entity.type
_entity.pdbx_description
1 polymer ?
#
loop_
_entity_poly.entity_id
_entity_poly.type
_entity_poly.pdbx_seq_one_letter_code
_entity_poly.pdbx_strand_id
1 'polypeptide(L)'
;MMAQERAPARACIPIIIYDPSIEMVMRCALTIAGSDSVGGAGIEADIKAMASVGVHACAVVTAVTAQNTTAVERIYPMPEDMVQAQLEAVLKDVDIKAIKTGMLYSAEIVETVADVLEDHEMPLIIDPVMVAGVGDSLATSDLARAIKKELMPLCELITPNRHEAEILAGMDIRTEDDAMLACELIGKEGSSVLLKGGHMSGQKVVDYFYLSSEINRLEYPRLERAGHGGGCTLSSYITAHMAKGMDINNSVLKSRELIQQSIASMYVIGKGDKCVNPMVKMQDDSIKFKVLDDIDDAADKIIDMIPQEWVPSAGMNIAYSLPKPAGPEDIAAIDKRITFKNGSLRKNGKAKYGSAENSSYLLLSTIKFDPEMRATVNLEYSEELYDVMEEVGFEICDLNRKKYKDLRLGELTNLAIRELGHIPDAFIDKENQRKKNDIRIIGKNPADILSKLELIL
;
A
#
# COMPACT_ATOMS: atom_id res chain seq x y z
N MET A 1 -37.36 1.58 47.38
CA MET A 1 -37.38 1.22 45.95
C MET A 1 -36.02 1.56 45.42
N MET A 2 -35.18 0.55 45.24
CA MET A 2 -33.80 0.73 44.72
C MET A 2 -33.87 0.81 43.20
N ALA A 3 -33.33 1.88 42.64
CA ALA A 3 -33.13 2.01 41.20
C ALA A 3 -31.99 1.06 40.78
N GLN A 4 -32.29 0.08 39.96
CA GLN A 4 -31.27 -0.74 39.27
C GLN A 4 -30.62 0.11 38.19
N GLU A 5 -29.37 0.46 38.42
CA GLU A 5 -28.46 0.96 37.33
C GLU A 5 -28.34 -0.11 36.25
N ARG A 6 -28.83 0.19 35.07
CA ARG A 6 -28.54 -0.60 33.85
C ARG A 6 -27.11 -0.31 33.43
N ALA A 7 -26.24 -1.31 33.52
CA ALA A 7 -24.92 -1.26 32.90
C ALA A 7 -25.06 -0.94 31.41
N PRO A 8 -24.14 -0.11 30.84
CA PRO A 8 -24.19 0.21 29.42
C PRO A 8 -23.99 -1.06 28.60
N ALA A 9 -24.87 -1.26 27.62
CA ALA A 9 -24.76 -2.35 26.66
C ALA A 9 -23.39 -2.25 25.96
N ARG A 10 -22.53 -3.23 26.19
CA ARG A 10 -21.30 -3.39 25.42
C ARG A 10 -21.71 -3.50 23.96
N ALA A 11 -21.23 -2.57 23.11
CA ALA A 11 -21.33 -2.70 21.68
C ALA A 11 -20.74 -4.05 21.30
N CYS A 12 -21.56 -4.97 20.82
CA CYS A 12 -21.09 -6.19 20.20
C CYS A 12 -20.37 -5.80 18.92
N ILE A 13 -19.04 -5.81 18.95
CA ILE A 13 -18.25 -5.92 17.73
C ILE A 13 -18.84 -7.14 17.01
N PRO A 14 -19.32 -7.03 15.76
CA PRO A 14 -19.76 -8.20 15.03
C PRO A 14 -18.54 -9.13 14.89
N ILE A 15 -18.51 -10.15 15.74
CA ILE A 15 -17.57 -11.26 15.55
C ILE A 15 -17.98 -11.82 14.21
N ILE A 16 -17.09 -11.71 13.20
CA ILE A 16 -17.22 -12.47 11.97
C ILE A 16 -17.19 -13.93 12.43
N ILE A 17 -18.36 -14.53 12.57
CA ILE A 17 -18.48 -15.95 12.87
C ILE A 17 -18.09 -16.65 11.58
N TYR A 18 -16.82 -17.10 11.49
CA TYR A 18 -16.43 -18.04 10.46
C TYR A 18 -17.27 -19.30 10.67
N ASP A 19 -18.07 -19.63 9.69
CA ASP A 19 -18.70 -20.95 9.63
C ASP A 19 -17.56 -21.98 9.50
N PRO A 20 -17.31 -22.82 10.51
CA PRO A 20 -16.22 -23.80 10.47
C PRO A 20 -16.43 -24.88 9.40
N SER A 21 -17.62 -24.95 8.79
CA SER A 21 -17.89 -25.86 7.66
C SER A 21 -17.46 -25.28 6.30
N ILE A 22 -17.10 -24.00 6.22
CA ILE A 22 -16.60 -23.37 5.00
C ILE A 22 -15.07 -23.45 5.00
N GLU A 23 -14.51 -24.42 4.29
CA GLU A 23 -13.07 -24.47 4.05
C GLU A 23 -12.65 -23.30 3.13
N MET A 24 -11.82 -22.41 3.64
CA MET A 24 -11.25 -21.34 2.84
C MET A 24 -10.07 -21.87 2.04
N VAL A 25 -10.28 -22.14 0.75
CA VAL A 25 -9.20 -22.57 -0.15
C VAL A 25 -8.34 -21.36 -0.52
N MET A 26 -7.11 -21.31 -0.02
CA MET A 26 -6.12 -20.28 -0.37
C MET A 26 -5.44 -20.62 -1.69
N ARG A 27 -5.16 -19.60 -2.51
CA ARG A 27 -4.24 -19.73 -3.65
C ARG A 27 -2.83 -19.77 -3.13
N CYS A 28 -2.02 -20.74 -3.61
CA CYS A 28 -0.65 -20.93 -3.18
C CYS A 28 0.33 -20.60 -4.31
N ALA A 29 1.46 -19.98 -3.95
CA ALA A 29 2.61 -19.78 -4.81
C ALA A 29 3.88 -20.28 -4.11
N LEU A 30 4.90 -20.64 -4.88
CA LEU A 30 6.16 -21.13 -4.36
C LEU A 30 7.28 -20.13 -4.67
N THR A 31 8.09 -19.80 -3.69
CA THR A 31 9.38 -19.11 -3.90
C THR A 31 10.53 -20.07 -3.65
N ILE A 32 11.52 -20.06 -4.56
CA ILE A 32 12.76 -20.84 -4.50
C ILE A 32 13.91 -19.85 -4.47
N ALA A 33 14.43 -19.55 -3.28
CA ALA A 33 15.46 -18.51 -3.12
C ALA A 33 16.27 -18.66 -1.83
N GLY A 34 17.28 -17.82 -1.69
CA GLY A 34 18.03 -17.67 -0.45
C GLY A 34 17.24 -16.93 0.61
N SER A 35 17.59 -17.20 1.88
CA SER A 35 17.06 -16.50 3.07
C SER A 35 17.89 -15.27 3.36
N ASP A 36 17.24 -14.15 3.70
CA ASP A 36 17.84 -12.90 4.17
C ASP A 36 17.53 -12.72 5.68
N SER A 37 18.56 -12.83 6.53
CA SER A 37 18.40 -12.74 7.98
C SER A 37 17.75 -11.44 8.48
N VAL A 38 17.85 -10.35 7.70
CA VAL A 38 17.21 -9.06 7.99
C VAL A 38 15.76 -9.03 7.50
N GLY A 39 15.44 -9.90 6.55
CA GLY A 39 14.11 -10.01 5.98
C GLY A 39 13.75 -8.87 5.04
N GLY A 40 14.73 -8.17 4.46
CA GLY A 40 14.53 -7.10 3.49
C GLY A 40 14.45 -7.59 2.04
N ALA A 41 15.03 -8.76 1.75
CA ALA A 41 15.01 -9.44 0.46
C ALA A 41 14.76 -10.95 0.64
N GLY A 42 15.14 -11.77 -0.34
CA GLY A 42 15.05 -13.23 -0.28
C GLY A 42 13.65 -13.74 -0.05
N ILE A 43 13.56 -14.97 0.47
CA ILE A 43 12.27 -15.63 0.76
C ILE A 43 11.42 -14.84 1.74
N GLU A 44 12.01 -14.10 2.66
CA GLU A 44 11.31 -13.30 3.68
C GLU A 44 10.56 -12.13 3.05
N ALA A 45 11.14 -11.46 2.06
CA ALA A 45 10.46 -10.42 1.29
C ALA A 45 9.39 -11.03 0.37
N ASP A 46 9.68 -12.17 -0.25
CA ASP A 46 8.78 -12.89 -1.13
C ASP A 46 7.51 -13.32 -0.39
N ILE A 47 7.65 -13.95 0.77
CA ILE A 47 6.53 -14.37 1.62
C ILE A 47 5.67 -13.17 2.02
N LYS A 48 6.28 -12.07 2.46
CA LYS A 48 5.56 -10.85 2.83
C LYS A 48 4.81 -10.24 1.63
N ALA A 49 5.44 -10.20 0.45
CA ALA A 49 4.84 -9.65 -0.76
C ALA A 49 3.64 -10.49 -1.21
N MET A 50 3.77 -11.81 -1.30
CA MET A 50 2.71 -12.72 -1.70
C MET A 50 1.54 -12.68 -0.70
N ALA A 51 1.84 -12.72 0.61
CA ALA A 51 0.83 -12.66 1.66
C ALA A 51 0.05 -11.34 1.62
N SER A 52 0.72 -10.20 1.35
CA SER A 52 0.09 -8.87 1.31
C SER A 52 -0.96 -8.72 0.22
N VAL A 53 -0.90 -9.56 -0.81
CA VAL A 53 -1.90 -9.61 -1.89
C VAL A 53 -2.81 -10.84 -1.80
N GLY A 54 -2.81 -11.53 -0.66
CA GLY A 54 -3.76 -12.62 -0.35
C GLY A 54 -3.40 -13.96 -0.99
N VAL A 55 -2.11 -14.27 -1.14
CA VAL A 55 -1.59 -15.57 -1.63
C VAL A 55 -0.75 -16.22 -0.54
N HIS A 56 -0.98 -17.50 -0.26
CA HIS A 56 -0.12 -18.28 0.63
C HIS A 56 1.20 -18.58 -0.07
N ALA A 57 2.31 -18.21 0.56
CA ALA A 57 3.64 -18.45 0.02
C ALA A 57 4.25 -19.71 0.65
N CYS A 58 4.54 -20.73 -0.15
CA CYS A 58 5.47 -21.79 0.19
C CYS A 58 6.89 -21.36 -0.15
N ALA A 59 7.89 -21.92 0.51
CA ALA A 59 9.29 -21.54 0.29
C ALA A 59 10.21 -22.76 0.26
N VAL A 60 11.15 -22.75 -0.70
CA VAL A 60 12.30 -23.63 -0.78
C VAL A 60 13.57 -22.78 -0.59
N VAL A 61 14.36 -23.14 0.39
CA VAL A 61 15.59 -22.42 0.75
C VAL A 61 16.75 -22.97 -0.05
N THR A 62 17.41 -22.14 -0.84
CA THR A 62 18.60 -22.48 -1.63
C THR A 62 19.92 -22.14 -0.95
N ALA A 63 19.89 -21.11 -0.10
CA ALA A 63 21.03 -20.71 0.73
C ALA A 63 20.54 -19.95 1.96
N VAL A 64 21.31 -20.00 3.03
CA VAL A 64 21.10 -19.16 4.23
C VAL A 64 22.19 -18.10 4.27
N THR A 65 21.82 -16.82 4.44
CA THR A 65 22.78 -15.74 4.60
C THR A 65 22.88 -15.28 6.03
N ALA A 66 24.08 -14.94 6.48
CA ALA A 66 24.32 -14.07 7.61
C ALA A 66 24.43 -12.65 7.07
N GLN A 67 23.29 -11.95 7.03
CA GLN A 67 23.14 -10.65 6.37
C GLN A 67 22.53 -9.63 7.32
N ASN A 68 22.99 -8.38 7.21
CA ASN A 68 22.40 -7.23 7.86
C ASN A 68 22.17 -6.10 6.83
N THR A 69 21.69 -4.93 7.26
CA THR A 69 21.38 -3.82 6.33
C THR A 69 22.61 -3.20 5.67
N THR A 70 23.82 -3.56 6.07
CA THR A 70 25.07 -2.98 5.57
C THR A 70 25.93 -3.96 4.76
N ALA A 71 25.79 -5.27 5.02
CA ALA A 71 26.64 -6.29 4.38
C ALA A 71 26.03 -7.70 4.44
N VAL A 72 26.45 -8.54 3.48
CA VAL A 72 26.35 -10.00 3.55
C VAL A 72 27.66 -10.51 4.12
N GLU A 73 27.65 -10.98 5.36
CA GLU A 73 28.85 -11.42 6.07
C GLU A 73 29.23 -12.87 5.74
N ARG A 74 28.23 -13.71 5.48
CA ARG A 74 28.42 -15.12 5.13
C ARG A 74 27.21 -15.66 4.36
N ILE A 75 27.49 -16.59 3.44
CA ILE A 75 26.49 -17.36 2.72
C ILE A 75 26.78 -18.84 2.95
N TYR A 76 25.74 -19.61 3.24
CA TYR A 76 25.82 -21.08 3.34
C TYR A 76 24.79 -21.67 2.35
N PRO A 77 25.24 -22.27 1.22
CA PRO A 77 24.34 -22.93 0.29
C PRO A 77 23.73 -24.19 0.90
N MET A 78 22.48 -24.47 0.55
CA MET A 78 21.88 -25.77 0.84
C MET A 78 22.48 -26.83 -0.10
N PRO A 79 22.66 -28.08 0.38
CA PRO A 79 22.97 -29.21 -0.50
C PRO A 79 21.84 -29.42 -1.54
N GLU A 80 22.20 -29.82 -2.75
CA GLU A 80 21.25 -30.02 -3.88
C GLU A 80 20.16 -31.01 -3.53
N ASP A 81 20.50 -32.12 -2.85
CA ASP A 81 19.56 -33.13 -2.40
C ASP A 81 18.54 -32.60 -1.40
N MET A 82 18.93 -31.61 -0.57
CA MET A 82 18.00 -30.93 0.35
C MET A 82 17.09 -29.95 -0.42
N VAL A 83 17.60 -29.26 -1.44
CA VAL A 83 16.76 -28.40 -2.29
C VAL A 83 15.73 -29.23 -3.03
N GLN A 84 16.14 -30.36 -3.62
CA GLN A 84 15.24 -31.32 -4.26
C GLN A 84 14.17 -31.83 -3.30
N ALA A 85 14.56 -32.28 -2.10
CA ALA A 85 13.64 -32.82 -1.11
C ALA A 85 12.59 -31.79 -0.65
N GLN A 86 12.96 -30.51 -0.50
CA GLN A 86 12.04 -29.42 -0.18
C GLN A 86 11.02 -29.21 -1.32
N LEU A 87 11.48 -29.18 -2.58
CA LEU A 87 10.64 -29.05 -3.77
C LEU A 87 9.62 -30.17 -3.85
N GLU A 88 10.09 -31.41 -3.84
CA GLU A 88 9.24 -32.60 -3.93
C GLU A 88 8.20 -32.66 -2.80
N ALA A 89 8.60 -32.32 -1.58
CA ALA A 89 7.68 -32.29 -0.44
C ALA A 89 6.53 -31.30 -0.63
N VAL A 90 6.85 -30.07 -1.11
CA VAL A 90 5.84 -29.03 -1.35
C VAL A 90 4.95 -29.40 -2.54
N LEU A 91 5.55 -29.75 -3.68
CA LEU A 91 4.81 -30.03 -4.93
C LEU A 91 3.91 -31.27 -4.84
N LYS A 92 4.27 -32.21 -3.98
CA LYS A 92 3.46 -33.43 -3.75
C LYS A 92 2.17 -33.16 -2.98
N ASP A 93 2.14 -32.14 -2.12
CA ASP A 93 1.05 -31.90 -1.16
C ASP A 93 0.24 -30.63 -1.46
N VAL A 94 0.91 -29.58 -1.94
CA VAL A 94 0.31 -28.25 -2.10
C VAL A 94 -0.01 -27.97 -3.56
N ASP A 95 -1.23 -27.51 -3.83
CA ASP A 95 -1.68 -27.08 -5.16
C ASP A 95 -1.05 -25.71 -5.52
N ILE A 96 0.21 -25.72 -5.93
CA ILE A 96 0.97 -24.53 -6.33
C ILE A 96 0.45 -24.02 -7.68
N LYS A 97 0.16 -22.72 -7.77
CA LYS A 97 -0.40 -22.07 -8.98
C LYS A 97 0.59 -21.23 -9.76
N ALA A 98 1.70 -20.82 -9.15
CA ALA A 98 2.81 -20.14 -9.81
C ALA A 98 4.08 -20.29 -8.96
N ILE A 99 5.22 -20.24 -9.62
CA ILE A 99 6.54 -20.40 -9.00
C ILE A 99 7.40 -19.18 -9.31
N LYS A 100 8.21 -18.75 -8.34
CA LYS A 100 9.24 -17.76 -8.52
C LYS A 100 10.59 -18.32 -8.10
N THR A 101 11.64 -18.10 -8.90
CA THR A 101 13.02 -18.26 -8.45
C THR A 101 13.65 -16.92 -8.13
N GLY A 102 14.52 -16.87 -7.13
CA GLY A 102 15.37 -15.74 -6.79
C GLY A 102 16.85 -16.16 -6.83
N MET A 103 17.59 -15.87 -5.75
CA MET A 103 18.99 -16.30 -5.61
C MET A 103 19.10 -17.82 -5.51
N LEU A 104 19.59 -18.47 -6.54
CA LEU A 104 19.78 -19.93 -6.59
C LEU A 104 21.19 -20.38 -6.16
N TYR A 105 22.15 -19.43 -6.08
CA TYR A 105 23.51 -19.60 -5.61
C TYR A 105 24.47 -20.31 -6.57
N SER A 106 24.17 -21.49 -7.09
CA SER A 106 25.08 -22.26 -7.95
C SER A 106 24.38 -22.88 -9.18
N ALA A 107 25.19 -23.30 -10.16
CA ALA A 107 24.71 -23.97 -11.37
C ALA A 107 24.05 -25.32 -11.05
N GLU A 108 24.58 -26.06 -10.08
CA GLU A 108 24.06 -27.36 -9.65
C GLU A 108 22.67 -27.24 -9.03
N ILE A 109 22.43 -26.19 -8.23
CA ILE A 109 21.08 -25.90 -7.69
C ILE A 109 20.13 -25.50 -8.82
N VAL A 110 20.60 -24.73 -9.83
CA VAL A 110 19.77 -24.39 -11.01
C VAL A 110 19.34 -25.64 -11.75
N GLU A 111 20.29 -26.56 -12.04
CA GLU A 111 20.02 -27.85 -12.70
C GLU A 111 19.01 -28.67 -11.88
N THR A 112 19.25 -28.84 -10.57
CA THR A 112 18.33 -29.55 -9.68
C THR A 112 16.90 -28.98 -9.67
N VAL A 113 16.77 -27.65 -9.66
CA VAL A 113 15.47 -26.96 -9.71
C VAL A 113 14.80 -27.19 -11.06
N ALA A 114 15.55 -27.08 -12.16
CA ALA A 114 15.02 -27.29 -13.51
C ALA A 114 14.54 -28.73 -13.70
N ASP A 115 15.33 -29.72 -13.31
CA ASP A 115 14.99 -31.15 -13.39
C ASP A 115 13.68 -31.48 -12.67
N VAL A 116 13.46 -30.89 -11.48
CA VAL A 116 12.20 -31.12 -10.75
C VAL A 116 11.03 -30.38 -11.41
N LEU A 117 11.24 -29.20 -11.98
CA LEU A 117 10.15 -28.39 -12.55
C LEU A 117 9.77 -28.79 -13.98
N GLU A 118 10.60 -29.57 -14.71
CA GLU A 118 10.35 -29.97 -16.10
C GLU A 118 9.01 -30.70 -16.27
N ASP A 119 8.60 -31.48 -15.30
CA ASP A 119 7.33 -32.23 -15.30
C ASP A 119 6.11 -31.40 -14.85
N HIS A 120 6.27 -30.08 -14.63
CA HIS A 120 5.25 -29.22 -14.08
C HIS A 120 4.87 -28.04 -15.01
N GLU A 121 3.57 -27.80 -15.18
CA GLU A 121 3.03 -26.79 -16.12
C GLU A 121 2.71 -25.41 -15.46
N MET A 122 3.15 -25.18 -14.21
CA MET A 122 2.86 -23.92 -13.54
C MET A 122 3.72 -22.76 -14.10
N PRO A 123 3.16 -21.52 -14.20
CA PRO A 123 3.95 -20.37 -14.60
C PRO A 123 5.18 -20.18 -13.71
N LEU A 124 6.35 -20.14 -14.33
CA LEU A 124 7.63 -19.89 -13.69
C LEU A 124 8.10 -18.45 -13.96
N ILE A 125 8.34 -17.70 -12.89
CA ILE A 125 8.90 -16.34 -12.94
C ILE A 125 10.35 -16.38 -12.43
N ILE A 126 11.30 -15.96 -13.24
CA ILE A 126 12.71 -15.92 -12.87
C ILE A 126 13.11 -14.49 -12.50
N ASP A 127 13.49 -14.25 -11.24
CA ASP A 127 14.29 -13.08 -10.87
C ASP A 127 15.77 -13.52 -10.86
N PRO A 128 16.54 -13.18 -11.90
CA PRO A 128 17.87 -13.76 -12.13
C PRO A 128 18.93 -13.08 -11.25
N VAL A 129 18.81 -13.26 -9.93
CA VAL A 129 19.67 -12.63 -8.94
C VAL A 129 21.09 -13.17 -9.08
N MET A 130 21.98 -12.34 -9.60
CA MET A 130 23.40 -12.65 -9.82
C MET A 130 24.33 -11.97 -8.81
N VAL A 131 23.79 -11.02 -8.02
CA VAL A 131 24.51 -10.25 -7.00
C VAL A 131 23.67 -10.19 -5.75
N ALA A 132 24.23 -10.49 -4.59
CA ALA A 132 23.55 -10.24 -3.31
C ALA A 132 23.37 -8.74 -3.06
N GLY A 133 22.29 -8.34 -2.39
CA GLY A 133 21.81 -6.96 -2.30
C GLY A 133 22.79 -5.88 -1.82
N VAL A 134 23.96 -6.25 -1.33
CA VAL A 134 25.01 -5.32 -0.84
C VAL A 134 26.28 -5.36 -1.74
N GLY A 135 26.18 -5.87 -2.97
CA GLY A 135 27.24 -5.75 -3.98
C GLY A 135 28.22 -6.93 -4.07
N ASP A 136 28.04 -8.00 -3.29
CA ASP A 136 28.85 -9.22 -3.43
C ASP A 136 28.41 -10.00 -4.67
N SER A 137 29.31 -10.16 -5.64
CA SER A 137 29.06 -10.90 -6.87
C SER A 137 28.94 -12.41 -6.57
N LEU A 138 27.72 -12.95 -6.74
CA LEU A 138 27.47 -14.40 -6.74
C LEU A 138 27.57 -14.97 -8.16
N ALA A 139 27.69 -14.10 -9.17
CA ALA A 139 27.70 -14.51 -10.56
C ALA A 139 29.02 -15.16 -10.92
N THR A 140 29.00 -16.46 -11.08
CA THR A 140 29.94 -17.13 -11.97
C THR A 140 29.34 -17.16 -13.38
N SER A 141 30.18 -17.19 -14.42
CA SER A 141 29.73 -17.43 -15.81
C SER A 141 28.90 -18.70 -15.93
N ASP A 142 29.10 -19.64 -15.01
CA ASP A 142 28.43 -20.94 -14.98
C ASP A 142 26.98 -20.84 -14.47
N LEU A 143 26.70 -20.01 -13.44
CA LEU A 143 25.34 -19.74 -12.97
C LEU A 143 24.46 -19.11 -14.07
N ALA A 144 24.96 -18.07 -14.75
CA ALA A 144 24.22 -17.42 -15.83
C ALA A 144 23.96 -18.38 -17.00
N ARG A 145 24.94 -19.24 -17.32
CA ARG A 145 24.82 -20.28 -18.37
C ARG A 145 23.77 -21.31 -17.98
N ALA A 146 23.77 -21.78 -16.74
CA ALA A 146 22.78 -22.74 -16.24
C ALA A 146 21.37 -22.14 -16.27
N ILE A 147 21.17 -20.91 -15.80
CA ILE A 147 19.88 -20.21 -15.88
C ILE A 147 19.38 -20.16 -17.34
N LYS A 148 20.24 -19.76 -18.28
CA LYS A 148 19.87 -19.66 -19.70
C LYS A 148 19.49 -21.02 -20.29
N LYS A 149 20.27 -22.05 -19.99
CA LYS A 149 20.13 -23.38 -20.62
C LYS A 149 19.00 -24.20 -19.99
N GLU A 150 18.87 -24.17 -18.65
CA GLU A 150 18.01 -25.13 -17.96
C GLU A 150 16.67 -24.49 -17.50
N LEU A 151 16.69 -23.24 -17.00
CA LEU A 151 15.48 -22.62 -16.45
C LEU A 151 14.71 -21.73 -17.45
N MET A 152 15.40 -20.99 -18.32
CA MET A 152 14.72 -20.13 -19.29
C MET A 152 13.76 -20.86 -20.24
N PRO A 153 14.03 -22.10 -20.70
CA PRO A 153 13.07 -22.86 -21.49
C PRO A 153 11.74 -23.15 -20.75
N LEU A 154 11.75 -23.18 -19.42
CA LEU A 154 10.58 -23.41 -18.57
C LEU A 154 9.90 -22.11 -18.14
N CYS A 155 10.46 -20.96 -18.48
CA CYS A 155 10.13 -19.67 -17.91
C CYS A 155 9.02 -18.95 -18.67
N GLU A 156 7.96 -18.51 -17.96
CA GLU A 156 6.94 -17.61 -18.50
C GLU A 156 7.46 -16.16 -18.57
N LEU A 157 8.18 -15.71 -17.52
CA LEU A 157 8.70 -14.36 -17.42
C LEU A 157 10.02 -14.32 -16.68
N ILE A 158 11.03 -13.64 -17.28
CA ILE A 158 12.27 -13.28 -16.59
C ILE A 158 12.31 -11.77 -16.29
N THR A 159 12.80 -11.39 -15.10
CA THR A 159 12.75 -9.99 -14.61
C THR A 159 14.15 -9.42 -14.33
N PRO A 160 15.07 -9.32 -15.30
CA PRO A 160 16.42 -8.84 -15.09
C PRO A 160 16.46 -7.33 -14.80
N ASN A 161 17.39 -6.89 -13.95
CA ASN A 161 17.88 -5.51 -13.97
C ASN A 161 18.86 -5.31 -15.13
N ARG A 162 19.35 -4.06 -15.31
CA ARG A 162 20.26 -3.75 -16.41
C ARG A 162 21.51 -4.65 -16.42
N HIS A 163 22.16 -4.82 -15.28
CA HIS A 163 23.39 -5.60 -15.19
C HIS A 163 23.15 -7.11 -15.45
N GLU A 164 22.08 -7.64 -14.91
CA GLU A 164 21.63 -9.02 -15.17
C GLU A 164 21.30 -9.22 -16.65
N ALA A 165 20.65 -8.24 -17.28
CA ALA A 165 20.32 -8.27 -18.71
C ALA A 165 21.59 -8.19 -19.60
N GLU A 166 22.59 -7.39 -19.23
CA GLU A 166 23.90 -7.34 -19.92
C GLU A 166 24.56 -8.71 -19.92
N ILE A 167 24.56 -9.43 -18.81
CA ILE A 167 25.11 -10.80 -18.71
C ILE A 167 24.27 -11.77 -19.53
N LEU A 168 22.95 -11.74 -19.42
CA LEU A 168 22.07 -12.65 -20.15
C LEU A 168 22.08 -12.43 -21.65
N ALA A 169 22.10 -11.18 -22.13
CA ALA A 169 22.15 -10.84 -23.54
C ALA A 169 23.56 -10.94 -24.14
N GLY A 170 24.62 -10.90 -23.31
CA GLY A 170 26.01 -10.90 -23.74
C GLY A 170 26.42 -9.58 -24.41
N MET A 171 25.82 -8.45 -23.99
CA MET A 171 26.10 -7.12 -24.55
C MET A 171 25.96 -6.02 -23.50
N ASP A 172 26.68 -4.90 -23.70
CA ASP A 172 26.50 -3.71 -22.86
C ASP A 172 25.15 -3.01 -23.18
N ILE A 173 24.48 -2.46 -22.16
CA ILE A 173 23.26 -1.67 -22.31
C ILE A 173 23.55 -0.22 -21.89
N ARG A 174 23.69 0.67 -22.88
CA ARG A 174 24.03 2.09 -22.69
C ARG A 174 22.92 3.03 -23.13
N THR A 175 22.06 2.59 -24.05
CA THR A 175 20.96 3.35 -24.64
C THR A 175 19.65 2.60 -24.50
N GLU A 176 18.53 3.28 -24.81
CA GLU A 176 17.21 2.65 -24.90
C GLU A 176 17.17 1.58 -25.99
N ASP A 177 17.80 1.82 -27.12
CA ASP A 177 17.88 0.84 -28.23
C ASP A 177 18.63 -0.43 -27.79
N ASP A 178 19.72 -0.28 -27.04
CA ASP A 178 20.44 -1.44 -26.47
C ASP A 178 19.53 -2.22 -25.50
N ALA A 179 18.73 -1.53 -24.68
CA ALA A 179 17.81 -2.16 -23.75
C ALA A 179 16.71 -2.97 -24.48
N MET A 180 16.17 -2.41 -25.55
CA MET A 180 15.18 -3.11 -26.38
C MET A 180 15.79 -4.32 -27.08
N LEU A 181 16.99 -4.16 -27.66
CA LEU A 181 17.71 -5.27 -28.26
C LEU A 181 18.06 -6.39 -27.27
N ALA A 182 18.46 -6.04 -26.04
CA ALA A 182 18.71 -7.01 -24.99
C ALA A 182 17.42 -7.79 -24.62
N CYS A 183 16.28 -7.12 -24.54
CA CYS A 183 14.99 -7.80 -24.32
C CYS A 183 14.67 -8.80 -25.44
N GLU A 184 14.89 -8.41 -26.71
CA GLU A 184 14.66 -9.32 -27.84
C GLU A 184 15.62 -10.52 -27.82
N LEU A 185 16.91 -10.30 -27.51
CA LEU A 185 17.91 -11.38 -27.44
C LEU A 185 17.57 -12.39 -26.34
N ILE A 186 17.15 -11.90 -25.15
CA ILE A 186 16.75 -12.74 -24.03
C ILE A 186 15.43 -13.46 -24.35
N GLY A 187 14.46 -12.74 -24.93
CA GLY A 187 13.13 -13.29 -25.24
C GLY A 187 13.09 -14.30 -26.38
N LYS A 188 14.16 -14.38 -27.22
CA LYS A 188 14.30 -15.41 -28.27
C LYS A 188 14.33 -16.83 -27.71
N GLU A 189 14.70 -17.01 -26.46
CA GLU A 189 14.67 -18.31 -25.78
C GLU A 189 13.25 -18.76 -25.40
N GLY A 190 12.22 -17.96 -25.74
CA GLY A 190 10.80 -18.32 -25.55
C GLY A 190 10.11 -17.60 -24.37
N SER A 191 10.87 -16.95 -23.50
CA SER A 191 10.32 -16.27 -22.30
C SER A 191 9.89 -14.84 -22.60
N SER A 192 8.89 -14.33 -21.88
CA SER A 192 8.65 -12.88 -21.76
C SER A 192 9.75 -12.24 -20.90
N VAL A 193 10.07 -10.97 -21.14
CA VAL A 193 11.14 -10.26 -20.43
C VAL A 193 10.64 -8.95 -19.85
N LEU A 194 10.84 -8.73 -18.55
CA LEU A 194 10.67 -7.42 -17.93
C LEU A 194 12.02 -6.86 -17.50
N LEU A 195 12.67 -6.09 -18.39
CA LEU A 195 13.92 -5.40 -18.07
C LEU A 195 13.64 -4.19 -17.20
N LYS A 196 14.14 -4.23 -15.95
CA LYS A 196 13.93 -3.20 -14.92
C LYS A 196 14.83 -1.99 -15.14
N GLY A 197 14.27 -0.80 -15.36
CA GLY A 197 15.01 0.44 -15.63
C GLY A 197 15.50 1.20 -14.39
N GLY A 198 15.39 0.65 -13.20
CA GLY A 198 15.76 1.32 -11.96
C GLY A 198 17.22 1.82 -11.89
N HIS A 199 18.15 1.14 -12.55
CA HIS A 199 19.58 1.46 -12.61
C HIS A 199 19.98 2.35 -13.79
N MET A 200 19.04 2.81 -14.62
CA MET A 200 19.30 3.78 -15.68
C MET A 200 19.15 5.20 -15.14
N SER A 201 19.89 6.19 -15.69
CA SER A 201 19.81 7.59 -15.28
C SER A 201 18.55 8.27 -15.82
N GLY A 202 18.08 9.34 -15.17
CA GLY A 202 16.93 10.15 -15.62
C GLY A 202 15.90 10.42 -14.55
N GLN A 203 14.96 11.33 -14.82
CA GLN A 203 13.86 11.70 -13.90
C GLN A 203 12.75 10.63 -13.85
N LYS A 204 12.68 9.76 -14.83
CA LYS A 204 11.74 8.64 -14.90
C LYS A 204 12.49 7.32 -14.81
N VAL A 205 11.82 6.30 -14.30
CA VAL A 205 12.22 4.90 -14.46
C VAL A 205 11.44 4.35 -15.64
N VAL A 206 12.16 3.74 -16.59
CA VAL A 206 11.58 3.13 -17.78
C VAL A 206 11.89 1.64 -17.75
N ASP A 207 10.86 0.82 -17.62
CA ASP A 207 11.00 -0.62 -17.76
C ASP A 207 10.59 -1.02 -19.19
N TYR A 208 11.24 -2.03 -19.76
CA TYR A 208 10.95 -2.57 -21.09
C TYR A 208 10.32 -3.95 -20.93
N PHE A 209 9.07 -4.08 -21.33
CA PHE A 209 8.33 -5.34 -21.22
C PHE A 209 8.16 -5.96 -22.61
N TYR A 210 8.97 -7.00 -22.90
CA TYR A 210 8.87 -7.82 -24.10
C TYR A 210 7.87 -8.94 -23.88
N LEU A 211 6.81 -8.96 -24.67
CA LEU A 211 5.73 -9.93 -24.65
C LEU A 211 5.24 -10.19 -26.07
N SER A 212 5.17 -11.46 -26.48
CA SER A 212 4.67 -11.87 -27.81
C SER A 212 5.34 -11.12 -28.96
N SER A 213 6.66 -10.94 -28.89
CA SER A 213 7.49 -10.22 -29.88
C SER A 213 7.23 -8.71 -29.97
N GLU A 214 6.52 -8.14 -29.01
CA GLU A 214 6.32 -6.70 -28.89
C GLU A 214 6.99 -6.16 -27.62
N ILE A 215 7.53 -4.94 -27.69
CA ILE A 215 8.13 -4.26 -26.54
C ILE A 215 7.22 -3.13 -26.09
N ASN A 216 6.72 -3.22 -24.88
CA ASN A 216 5.96 -2.17 -24.22
C ASN A 216 6.88 -1.38 -23.29
N ARG A 217 6.89 -0.07 -23.42
CA ARG A 217 7.66 0.86 -22.60
C ARG A 217 6.81 1.33 -21.42
N LEU A 218 7.19 0.96 -20.19
CA LEU A 218 6.47 1.29 -18.98
C LEU A 218 7.21 2.40 -18.24
N GLU A 219 6.62 3.59 -18.15
CA GLU A 219 7.21 4.77 -17.52
C GLU A 219 6.60 5.07 -16.15
N TYR A 220 7.48 5.32 -15.17
CA TYR A 220 7.09 5.69 -13.81
C TYR A 220 7.96 6.83 -13.28
N PRO A 221 7.44 7.69 -12.38
CA PRO A 221 8.26 8.68 -11.70
C PRO A 221 9.40 8.01 -10.93
N ARG A 222 10.62 8.57 -11.06
CA ARG A 222 11.74 8.11 -10.22
C ARG A 222 11.56 8.63 -8.81
N LEU A 223 11.51 7.73 -7.86
CA LEU A 223 11.57 8.07 -6.45
C LEU A 223 13.05 8.18 -6.06
N GLU A 224 13.43 9.31 -5.45
CA GLU A 224 14.80 9.55 -4.96
C GLU A 224 15.10 8.71 -3.70
N ARG A 225 14.99 7.38 -3.84
CA ARG A 225 15.20 6.44 -2.74
C ARG A 225 15.81 5.16 -3.28
N ALA A 226 17.01 4.84 -2.84
CA ALA A 226 17.58 3.51 -2.99
C ALA A 226 17.09 2.63 -1.84
N GLY A 227 16.80 1.37 -2.11
CA GLY A 227 16.33 0.43 -1.09
C GLY A 227 16.57 -1.01 -1.47
N HIS A 228 16.72 -1.83 -0.43
CA HIS A 228 16.95 -3.26 -0.52
C HIS A 228 15.64 -4.04 -0.74
N GLY A 229 15.65 -5.06 -1.58
CA GLY A 229 14.54 -6.00 -1.77
C GLY A 229 13.53 -5.63 -2.87
N GLY A 230 13.76 -4.56 -3.64
CA GLY A 230 12.81 -4.12 -4.68
C GLY A 230 12.58 -5.13 -5.80
N GLY A 231 13.64 -5.82 -6.29
CA GLY A 231 13.56 -6.87 -7.31
C GLY A 231 12.74 -8.07 -6.84
N CYS A 232 13.10 -8.62 -5.68
CA CYS A 232 12.40 -9.76 -5.06
C CYS A 232 10.92 -9.44 -4.83
N THR A 233 10.62 -8.25 -4.29
CA THR A 233 9.23 -7.83 -4.04
C THR A 233 8.42 -7.72 -5.34
N LEU A 234 8.99 -7.15 -6.41
CA LEU A 234 8.32 -7.02 -7.71
C LEU A 234 8.01 -8.39 -8.32
N SER A 235 9.01 -9.26 -8.43
CA SER A 235 8.84 -10.61 -8.99
C SER A 235 7.83 -11.44 -8.18
N SER A 236 7.81 -11.27 -6.86
CA SER A 236 6.86 -11.95 -5.96
C SER A 236 5.42 -11.43 -6.10
N TYR A 237 5.21 -10.13 -6.30
CA TYR A 237 3.89 -9.60 -6.63
C TYR A 237 3.37 -10.15 -7.97
N ILE A 238 4.23 -10.21 -9.00
CA ILE A 238 3.87 -10.78 -10.30
C ILE A 238 3.45 -12.23 -10.13
N THR A 239 4.27 -13.03 -9.45
CA THR A 239 3.99 -14.45 -9.17
C THR A 239 2.66 -14.62 -8.42
N ALA A 240 2.41 -13.80 -7.40
CA ALA A 240 1.17 -13.87 -6.64
C ALA A 240 -0.07 -13.50 -7.48
N HIS A 241 0.02 -12.49 -8.35
CA HIS A 241 -1.08 -12.14 -9.25
C HIS A 241 -1.35 -13.24 -10.26
N MET A 242 -0.31 -13.88 -10.83
CA MET A 242 -0.45 -15.04 -11.71
C MET A 242 -1.02 -16.24 -10.98
N ALA A 243 -0.62 -16.53 -9.75
CA ALA A 243 -1.20 -17.57 -8.91
C ALA A 243 -2.71 -17.35 -8.65
N LYS A 244 -3.18 -16.09 -8.70
CA LYS A 244 -4.62 -15.75 -8.63
C LYS A 244 -5.34 -15.88 -9.96
N GLY A 245 -4.66 -16.30 -11.03
CA GLY A 245 -5.22 -16.49 -12.37
C GLY A 245 -5.25 -15.22 -13.23
N MET A 246 -4.49 -14.20 -12.86
CA MET A 246 -4.33 -13.01 -13.70
C MET A 246 -3.34 -13.31 -14.83
N ASP A 247 -3.59 -12.81 -16.04
CA ASP A 247 -2.67 -12.93 -17.15
C ASP A 247 -1.36 -12.16 -16.88
N ILE A 248 -0.31 -12.49 -17.62
CA ILE A 248 1.03 -11.93 -17.43
C ILE A 248 1.07 -10.41 -17.59
N ASN A 249 0.39 -9.85 -18.59
CA ASN A 249 0.39 -8.40 -18.85
C ASN A 249 -0.20 -7.63 -17.67
N ASN A 250 -1.39 -8.01 -17.23
CA ASN A 250 -2.05 -7.37 -16.08
C ASN A 250 -1.29 -7.63 -14.78
N SER A 251 -0.67 -8.80 -14.62
CA SER A 251 0.18 -9.12 -13.45
C SER A 251 1.39 -8.20 -13.37
N VAL A 252 2.08 -7.95 -14.49
CA VAL A 252 3.21 -7.02 -14.56
C VAL A 252 2.76 -5.59 -14.25
N LEU A 253 1.74 -5.07 -14.93
CA LEU A 253 1.26 -3.70 -14.75
C LEU A 253 0.85 -3.42 -13.31
N LYS A 254 0.02 -4.29 -12.72
CA LYS A 254 -0.45 -4.14 -11.35
C LYS A 254 0.66 -4.25 -10.31
N SER A 255 1.60 -5.18 -10.53
CA SER A 255 2.75 -5.34 -9.65
C SER A 255 3.70 -4.14 -9.73
N ARG A 256 3.81 -3.55 -10.91
CA ARG A 256 4.64 -2.36 -11.12
C ARG A 256 4.08 -1.13 -10.43
N GLU A 257 2.76 -0.95 -10.41
CA GLU A 257 2.10 0.09 -9.59
C GLU A 257 2.32 -0.16 -8.09
N LEU A 258 2.17 -1.40 -7.65
CA LEU A 258 2.30 -1.77 -6.24
C LEU A 258 3.74 -1.63 -5.73
N ILE A 259 4.76 -1.99 -6.54
CA ILE A 259 6.16 -1.77 -6.13
C ILE A 259 6.51 -0.29 -6.01
N GLN A 260 5.88 0.59 -6.78
CA GLN A 260 6.05 2.03 -6.64
C GLN A 260 5.57 2.52 -5.27
N GLN A 261 4.43 2.03 -4.80
CA GLN A 261 3.91 2.30 -3.46
C GLN A 261 4.83 1.71 -2.38
N SER A 262 5.32 0.49 -2.60
CA SER A 262 6.26 -0.19 -1.68
C SER A 262 7.56 0.59 -1.51
N ILE A 263 8.10 1.16 -2.60
CA ILE A 263 9.29 2.02 -2.58
C ILE A 263 8.98 3.36 -1.90
N ALA A 264 7.82 3.98 -2.17
CA ALA A 264 7.43 5.21 -1.50
C ALA A 264 7.28 5.04 0.03
N SER A 265 6.96 3.83 0.48
CA SER A 265 6.71 3.47 1.88
C SER A 265 7.87 2.71 2.54
N MET A 266 9.10 2.85 2.02
CA MET A 266 10.30 2.25 2.64
C MET A 266 10.46 2.60 4.10
N TYR A 267 11.00 1.65 4.87
CA TYR A 267 11.26 1.84 6.30
C TYR A 267 12.72 1.53 6.67
N VAL A 268 13.15 2.13 7.77
CA VAL A 268 14.50 1.94 8.36
C VAL A 268 14.41 0.89 9.45
N ILE A 269 15.24 -0.14 9.38
CA ILE A 269 15.35 -1.21 10.41
C ILE A 269 16.76 -1.35 10.97
N GLY A 270 17.75 -0.79 10.31
CA GLY A 270 19.15 -0.86 10.67
C GLY A 270 19.90 0.41 10.30
N LYS A 271 21.24 0.33 10.26
CA LYS A 271 22.12 1.47 9.95
C LYS A 271 22.43 1.63 8.46
N GLY A 272 22.17 0.61 7.65
CA GLY A 272 22.44 0.57 6.22
C GLY A 272 21.21 0.94 5.39
N ASP A 273 21.02 0.24 4.28
CA ASP A 273 19.97 0.49 3.32
C ASP A 273 18.56 0.34 3.91
N LYS A 274 17.64 1.19 3.45
CA LYS A 274 16.22 1.07 3.77
C LYS A 274 15.64 -0.16 3.08
N CYS A 275 14.69 -0.80 3.74
CA CYS A 275 13.94 -1.90 3.14
C CYS A 275 12.70 -1.38 2.40
N VAL A 276 12.46 -1.91 1.21
CA VAL A 276 11.18 -1.77 0.51
C VAL A 276 10.07 -2.37 1.38
N ASN A 277 8.89 -1.78 1.38
CA ASN A 277 7.75 -2.27 2.17
C ASN A 277 6.87 -3.23 1.36
N PRO A 278 7.08 -4.55 1.42
CA PRO A 278 6.28 -5.51 0.65
C PRO A 278 4.85 -5.68 1.20
N MET A 279 4.53 -5.09 2.36
CA MET A 279 3.23 -5.20 3.00
C MET A 279 2.36 -3.95 2.83
N VAL A 280 2.78 -2.99 2.02
CA VAL A 280 2.10 -1.69 1.86
C VAL A 280 0.61 -1.84 1.54
N LYS A 281 0.26 -2.76 0.63
CA LYS A 281 -1.13 -2.99 0.23
C LYS A 281 -2.03 -3.40 1.40
N MET A 282 -1.58 -4.35 2.21
CA MET A 282 -2.34 -4.82 3.37
C MET A 282 -2.45 -3.74 4.46
N GLN A 283 -1.38 -2.97 4.66
CA GLN A 283 -1.38 -1.84 5.61
C GLN A 283 -2.34 -0.74 5.17
N ASP A 284 -2.32 -0.36 3.89
CA ASP A 284 -3.23 0.64 3.34
C ASP A 284 -4.70 0.20 3.42
N ASP A 285 -5.00 -1.05 3.10
CA ASP A 285 -6.36 -1.60 3.21
C ASP A 285 -6.84 -1.60 4.67
N SER A 286 -5.96 -1.95 5.62
CA SER A 286 -6.27 -1.91 7.06
C SER A 286 -6.55 -0.47 7.54
N ILE A 287 -5.72 0.50 7.13
CA ILE A 287 -5.92 1.91 7.46
C ILE A 287 -7.23 2.43 6.85
N LYS A 288 -7.51 2.08 5.60
CA LYS A 288 -8.76 2.48 4.93
C LYS A 288 -9.99 1.93 5.65
N PHE A 289 -9.95 0.66 6.04
CA PHE A 289 -11.04 0.06 6.81
C PHE A 289 -11.24 0.78 8.14
N LYS A 290 -10.15 1.01 8.88
CA LYS A 290 -10.19 1.69 10.18
C LYS A 290 -10.77 3.11 10.08
N VAL A 291 -10.44 3.87 9.06
CA VAL A 291 -10.99 5.23 8.84
C VAL A 291 -12.52 5.17 8.68
N LEU A 292 -13.03 4.21 7.91
CA LEU A 292 -14.47 4.04 7.73
C LEU A 292 -15.18 3.62 9.02
N ASP A 293 -14.61 2.69 9.75
CA ASP A 293 -15.11 2.17 11.02
C ASP A 293 -15.16 3.27 12.10
N ASP A 294 -14.04 4.00 12.27
CA ASP A 294 -13.94 5.13 13.21
C ASP A 294 -15.00 6.23 12.92
N ILE A 295 -15.32 6.48 11.63
CA ILE A 295 -16.37 7.45 11.25
C ILE A 295 -17.76 6.91 11.58
N ASP A 296 -18.06 5.65 11.24
CA ASP A 296 -19.39 5.07 11.51
C ASP A 296 -19.67 5.03 13.01
N ASP A 297 -18.70 4.62 13.82
CA ASP A 297 -18.79 4.60 15.29
C ASP A 297 -18.98 6.01 15.89
N ALA A 298 -18.20 6.98 15.39
CA ALA A 298 -18.34 8.37 15.87
C ALA A 298 -19.68 8.97 15.46
N ALA A 299 -20.16 8.70 14.25
CA ALA A 299 -21.46 9.19 13.79
C ALA A 299 -22.62 8.65 14.61
N ASP A 300 -22.56 7.39 15.05
CA ASP A 300 -23.58 6.81 15.92
C ASP A 300 -23.59 7.51 17.29
N LYS A 301 -22.43 7.76 17.91
CA LYS A 301 -22.33 8.50 19.16
C LYS A 301 -22.79 9.96 19.02
N ILE A 302 -22.43 10.63 17.93
CA ILE A 302 -22.87 12.00 17.63
C ILE A 302 -24.41 12.08 17.56
N ILE A 303 -25.07 11.11 16.93
CA ILE A 303 -26.54 11.05 16.82
C ILE A 303 -27.20 10.98 18.21
N ASP A 304 -26.59 10.26 19.15
CA ASP A 304 -27.12 10.06 20.49
C ASP A 304 -26.88 11.27 21.41
N MET A 305 -25.91 12.14 21.12
CA MET A 305 -25.47 13.20 22.02
C MET A 305 -25.83 14.62 21.56
N ILE A 306 -25.84 14.88 20.23
CA ILE A 306 -25.95 16.24 19.70
C ILE A 306 -27.39 16.77 19.74
N PRO A 307 -27.62 18.01 20.25
CA PRO A 307 -28.89 18.70 20.15
C PRO A 307 -29.33 18.91 18.70
N GLN A 308 -30.65 18.85 18.46
CA GLN A 308 -31.21 19.00 17.11
C GLN A 308 -30.86 20.35 16.48
N GLU A 309 -30.84 21.41 17.24
CA GLU A 309 -30.56 22.78 16.83
C GLU A 309 -29.14 22.99 16.29
N TRP A 310 -28.20 22.10 16.63
CA TRP A 310 -26.82 22.12 16.13
C TRP A 310 -26.65 21.42 14.78
N VAL A 311 -27.71 20.79 14.28
CA VAL A 311 -27.66 20.07 13.00
C VAL A 311 -28.04 20.99 11.86
N PRO A 312 -27.11 21.29 10.93
CA PRO A 312 -27.40 22.13 9.77
C PRO A 312 -28.57 21.61 8.96
N SER A 313 -29.39 22.52 8.41
CA SER A 313 -30.54 22.16 7.58
C SER A 313 -30.16 21.31 6.35
N ALA A 314 -28.93 21.49 5.85
CA ALA A 314 -28.34 20.68 4.77
C ALA A 314 -27.80 19.33 5.26
N GLY A 315 -27.84 19.08 6.57
CA GLY A 315 -27.29 17.90 7.23
C GLY A 315 -25.87 18.11 7.76
N MET A 316 -25.60 17.48 8.91
CA MET A 316 -24.29 17.39 9.54
C MET A 316 -23.48 16.23 8.96
N ASN A 317 -22.17 16.34 8.97
CA ASN A 317 -21.28 15.25 8.62
C ASN A 317 -19.99 15.27 9.44
N ILE A 318 -19.49 14.10 9.77
CA ILE A 318 -18.14 13.90 10.28
C ILE A 318 -17.27 13.37 9.13
N ALA A 319 -16.09 13.96 8.96
CA ALA A 319 -15.14 13.57 7.92
C ALA A 319 -13.78 13.22 8.54
N TYR A 320 -13.11 12.22 7.98
CA TYR A 320 -11.80 11.78 8.43
C TYR A 320 -10.93 11.37 7.23
N SER A 321 -9.69 11.85 7.22
CA SER A 321 -8.73 11.66 6.14
C SER A 321 -7.80 10.48 6.39
N LEU A 322 -7.33 9.83 5.32
CA LEU A 322 -6.13 9.00 5.37
C LEU A 322 -4.93 9.80 5.88
N PRO A 323 -3.88 9.16 6.43
CA PRO A 323 -2.69 9.87 6.95
C PRO A 323 -1.93 10.70 5.90
N LYS A 324 -2.00 10.29 4.64
CA LYS A 324 -1.33 10.96 3.50
C LYS A 324 -2.28 11.02 2.31
N PRO A 325 -3.30 11.89 2.35
CA PRO A 325 -4.27 11.94 1.27
C PRO A 325 -3.65 12.54 0.01
N ALA A 326 -3.94 11.93 -1.15
CA ALA A 326 -3.59 12.46 -2.46
C ALA A 326 -4.61 13.52 -2.92
N GLY A 327 -5.87 13.36 -2.51
CA GLY A 327 -6.96 14.25 -2.88
C GLY A 327 -8.23 14.07 -2.04
N PRO A 328 -9.33 14.72 -2.44
CA PRO A 328 -10.64 14.61 -1.76
C PRO A 328 -11.17 13.18 -1.67
N GLU A 329 -10.80 12.33 -2.62
CA GLU A 329 -11.16 10.91 -2.69
C GLU A 329 -10.60 10.07 -1.55
N ASP A 330 -9.54 10.54 -0.87
CA ASP A 330 -8.91 9.89 0.28
C ASP A 330 -9.49 10.36 1.63
N ILE A 331 -10.56 11.13 1.60
CA ILE A 331 -11.28 11.62 2.77
C ILE A 331 -12.67 11.00 2.80
N ALA A 332 -12.95 10.28 3.87
CA ALA A 332 -14.23 9.62 4.08
C ALA A 332 -15.16 10.48 4.96
N ALA A 333 -16.45 10.29 4.76
CA ALA A 333 -17.53 10.88 5.57
C ALA A 333 -18.80 10.01 5.42
N ILE A 334 -19.84 10.27 6.23
CA ILE A 334 -21.12 9.58 6.09
C ILE A 334 -21.76 9.93 4.73
N ASP A 335 -22.05 8.90 3.91
CA ASP A 335 -22.78 9.09 2.66
C ASP A 335 -24.18 9.66 2.94
N LYS A 336 -24.59 10.71 2.16
CA LYS A 336 -25.87 11.43 2.35
C LYS A 336 -26.07 12.05 3.74
N ARG A 337 -25.01 12.22 4.52
CA ARG A 337 -24.98 12.97 5.79
C ARG A 337 -25.88 12.43 6.91
N ILE A 338 -25.78 13.06 8.09
CA ILE A 338 -26.67 12.90 9.23
C ILE A 338 -27.71 14.02 9.17
N THR A 339 -29.00 13.67 9.24
CA THR A 339 -30.11 14.63 9.13
C THR A 339 -31.17 14.36 10.16
N PHE A 340 -31.90 15.40 10.54
CA PHE A 340 -33.08 15.27 11.40
C PHE A 340 -34.31 14.96 10.54
N LYS A 341 -34.96 13.80 10.77
CA LYS A 341 -36.17 13.39 10.06
C LYS A 341 -37.09 12.61 11.02
N ASN A 342 -38.39 12.87 10.93
CA ASN A 342 -39.41 12.15 11.70
C ASN A 342 -39.13 12.12 13.22
N GLY A 343 -38.66 13.24 13.80
CA GLY A 343 -38.44 13.37 15.23
C GLY A 343 -37.13 12.77 15.75
N SER A 344 -36.19 12.35 14.88
CA SER A 344 -34.88 11.81 15.29
C SER A 344 -33.78 12.13 14.33
N LEU A 345 -32.54 12.17 14.83
CA LEU A 345 -31.33 12.18 14.00
C LEU A 345 -31.08 10.80 13.40
N ARG A 346 -30.62 10.75 12.15
CA ARG A 346 -30.30 9.50 11.46
C ARG A 346 -29.15 9.65 10.47
N LYS A 347 -28.30 8.64 10.40
CA LYS A 347 -27.41 8.44 9.25
C LYS A 347 -28.24 8.04 8.02
N ASN A 348 -28.04 8.70 6.88
CA ASN A 348 -28.70 8.31 5.63
C ASN A 348 -27.86 7.33 4.80
N GLY A 349 -26.66 6.98 5.24
CA GLY A 349 -25.73 6.01 4.62
C GLY A 349 -24.64 5.60 5.60
N LYS A 350 -23.72 4.76 5.14
CA LYS A 350 -22.49 4.39 5.85
C LYS A 350 -21.34 5.33 5.51
N ALA A 351 -20.25 5.25 6.25
CA ALA A 351 -19.01 5.94 5.91
C ALA A 351 -18.51 5.51 4.52
N LYS A 352 -18.11 6.49 3.71
CA LYS A 352 -17.65 6.28 2.34
C LYS A 352 -16.60 7.31 1.97
N TYR A 353 -15.55 6.88 1.28
CA TYR A 353 -14.55 7.76 0.69
C TYR A 353 -15.14 8.64 -0.41
N GLY A 354 -14.65 9.88 -0.53
CA GLY A 354 -15.13 10.88 -1.48
C GLY A 354 -16.46 11.53 -1.10
N SER A 355 -17.03 11.24 0.07
CA SER A 355 -18.32 11.79 0.54
C SER A 355 -18.18 13.04 1.43
N ALA A 356 -16.96 13.53 1.65
CA ALA A 356 -16.68 14.65 2.57
C ALA A 356 -16.98 16.04 1.98
N GLU A 357 -17.26 16.14 0.67
CA GLU A 357 -17.59 17.39 -0.02
C GLU A 357 -16.67 18.58 0.38
N ASN A 358 -17.24 19.69 0.87
CA ASN A 358 -16.50 20.88 1.26
C ASN A 358 -15.52 20.62 2.43
N SER A 359 -15.82 19.70 3.34
CA SER A 359 -14.95 19.31 4.45
C SER A 359 -13.63 18.71 3.97
N SER A 360 -13.61 18.09 2.79
CA SER A 360 -12.37 17.56 2.20
C SER A 360 -11.34 18.66 1.92
N TYR A 361 -11.75 19.79 1.35
CA TYR A 361 -10.85 20.89 1.04
C TYR A 361 -10.30 21.57 2.29
N LEU A 362 -11.10 21.64 3.35
CA LEU A 362 -10.66 22.12 4.65
C LEU A 362 -9.60 21.19 5.25
N LEU A 363 -9.86 19.89 5.30
CA LEU A 363 -8.92 18.90 5.82
C LEU A 363 -7.63 18.81 5.00
N LEU A 364 -7.70 18.87 3.67
CA LEU A 364 -6.51 18.92 2.82
C LEU A 364 -5.67 20.19 3.08
N SER A 365 -6.28 21.25 3.61
CA SER A 365 -5.57 22.45 4.01
C SER A 365 -4.93 22.31 5.39
N THR A 366 -5.66 21.82 6.40
CA THR A 366 -5.12 21.63 7.76
C THR A 366 -3.96 20.64 7.80
N ILE A 367 -4.06 19.51 7.10
CA ILE A 367 -3.03 18.46 7.01
C ILE A 367 -1.68 18.98 6.47
N LYS A 368 -1.68 20.01 5.64
CA LYS A 368 -0.43 20.63 5.15
C LYS A 368 0.37 21.34 6.24
N PHE A 369 -0.29 21.81 7.28
CA PHE A 369 0.34 22.50 8.42
C PHE A 369 0.60 21.55 9.58
N ASP A 370 -0.33 20.63 9.84
CA ASP A 370 -0.19 19.57 10.83
C ASP A 370 -0.80 18.27 10.29
N PRO A 371 0.02 17.25 9.93
CA PRO A 371 -0.44 15.98 9.43
C PRO A 371 -1.33 15.17 10.40
N GLU A 372 -1.36 15.51 11.68
CA GLU A 372 -2.22 14.87 12.67
C GLU A 372 -3.67 15.37 12.63
N MET A 373 -3.89 16.62 12.16
CA MET A 373 -5.21 17.28 12.17
C MET A 373 -6.06 16.81 10.98
N ARG A 374 -6.66 15.62 11.08
CA ARG A 374 -7.26 14.87 9.99
C ARG A 374 -8.77 14.65 10.06
N ALA A 375 -9.43 15.12 11.13
CA ALA A 375 -10.88 14.97 11.32
C ALA A 375 -11.58 16.32 11.44
N THR A 376 -12.85 16.38 11.02
CA THR A 376 -13.71 17.55 11.19
C THR A 376 -15.19 17.14 11.25
N VAL A 377 -15.97 17.92 12.00
CA VAL A 377 -17.44 17.86 12.01
C VAL A 377 -18.00 19.26 11.74
N ASN A 378 -19.10 19.36 11.00
CA ASN A 378 -19.79 20.63 10.80
C ASN A 378 -21.08 20.69 11.63
N LEU A 379 -21.28 21.82 12.30
CA LEU A 379 -22.46 22.15 13.11
C LEU A 379 -23.13 23.42 12.56
N GLU A 380 -24.41 23.59 12.83
CA GLU A 380 -25.14 24.85 12.57
C GLU A 380 -24.61 25.95 13.50
N TYR A 381 -24.24 27.10 12.94
CA TYR A 381 -23.83 28.26 13.75
C TYR A 381 -25.01 28.87 14.48
N SER A 382 -24.85 29.12 15.77
CA SER A 382 -25.66 30.05 16.56
C SER A 382 -24.76 30.87 17.49
N GLU A 383 -25.22 32.02 17.93
CA GLU A 383 -24.50 32.84 18.92
C GLU A 383 -24.34 32.06 20.24
N GLU A 384 -25.36 31.31 20.66
CA GLU A 384 -25.33 30.48 21.88
C GLU A 384 -24.21 29.42 21.79
N LEU A 385 -24.13 28.69 20.67
CA LEU A 385 -23.06 27.70 20.48
C LEU A 385 -21.68 28.36 20.44
N TYR A 386 -21.57 29.53 19.80
CA TYR A 386 -20.34 30.27 19.75
C TYR A 386 -19.87 30.69 21.17
N ASP A 387 -20.78 31.25 21.98
CA ASP A 387 -20.48 31.68 23.34
C ASP A 387 -20.05 30.50 24.23
N VAL A 388 -20.74 29.35 24.14
CA VAL A 388 -20.35 28.13 24.87
C VAL A 388 -18.95 27.66 24.46
N MET A 389 -18.63 27.65 23.15
CA MET A 389 -17.30 27.24 22.68
C MET A 389 -16.20 28.18 23.18
N GLU A 390 -16.44 29.51 23.24
CA GLU A 390 -15.49 30.46 23.82
C GLU A 390 -15.33 30.26 25.35
N GLU A 391 -16.42 30.02 26.07
CA GLU A 391 -16.38 29.78 27.52
C GLU A 391 -15.56 28.54 27.91
N VAL A 392 -15.61 27.47 27.11
CA VAL A 392 -14.78 26.26 27.32
C VAL A 392 -13.37 26.38 26.74
N GLY A 393 -13.01 27.53 26.15
CA GLY A 393 -11.67 27.85 25.71
C GLY A 393 -11.30 27.42 24.29
N PHE A 394 -12.28 27.21 23.41
CA PHE A 394 -12.01 26.96 22.00
C PHE A 394 -11.49 28.19 21.32
N GLU A 395 -10.43 28.05 20.55
CA GLU A 395 -10.00 29.06 19.61
C GLU A 395 -10.78 28.95 18.30
N ILE A 396 -11.53 30.01 17.97
CA ILE A 396 -12.44 30.01 16.82
C ILE A 396 -11.99 31.05 15.80
N CYS A 397 -11.84 30.65 14.54
CA CYS A 397 -11.43 31.54 13.45
C CYS A 397 -12.55 31.76 12.44
N ASP A 398 -12.91 33.04 12.20
CA ASP A 398 -13.84 33.44 11.12
C ASP A 398 -13.09 33.51 9.78
N LEU A 399 -13.53 32.75 8.80
CA LEU A 399 -12.92 32.65 7.45
C LEU A 399 -13.14 33.90 6.57
N ASN A 400 -13.76 34.95 7.10
CA ASN A 400 -13.92 36.27 6.51
C ASN A 400 -14.20 36.31 4.99
N ARG A 401 -15.23 35.63 4.54
CA ARG A 401 -15.66 35.62 3.12
C ARG A 401 -16.00 37.01 2.57
N LYS A 402 -16.31 37.96 3.42
CA LYS A 402 -16.56 39.36 2.99
C LYS A 402 -15.32 40.00 2.38
N LYS A 403 -14.15 39.69 2.95
CA LYS A 403 -12.84 40.19 2.46
C LYS A 403 -12.34 39.40 1.23
N TYR A 404 -12.63 38.11 1.16
CA TYR A 404 -12.08 37.18 0.17
C TYR A 404 -13.18 36.42 -0.58
N LYS A 405 -14.00 37.14 -1.36
CA LYS A 405 -15.23 36.62 -2.01
C LYS A 405 -15.00 35.50 -3.01
N ASP A 406 -13.84 35.46 -3.68
CA ASP A 406 -13.55 34.57 -4.79
C ASP A 406 -12.78 33.30 -4.40
N LEU A 407 -12.31 33.22 -3.13
CA LEU A 407 -11.53 32.08 -2.66
C LEU A 407 -12.44 30.90 -2.26
N ARG A 408 -11.99 29.69 -2.60
CA ARG A 408 -12.64 28.44 -2.17
C ARG A 408 -12.33 28.16 -0.69
N LEU A 409 -13.13 27.31 -0.05
CA LEU A 409 -12.98 26.98 1.38
C LEU A 409 -11.53 26.58 1.76
N GLY A 410 -10.89 25.72 0.98
CA GLY A 410 -9.51 25.30 1.25
C GLY A 410 -8.49 26.45 1.14
N GLU A 411 -8.67 27.38 0.21
CA GLU A 411 -7.79 28.55 0.05
C GLU A 411 -7.96 29.51 1.23
N LEU A 412 -9.20 29.73 1.66
CA LEU A 412 -9.51 30.54 2.85
C LEU A 412 -8.92 29.92 4.11
N THR A 413 -9.07 28.61 4.28
CA THR A 413 -8.49 27.88 5.43
C THR A 413 -6.96 28.00 5.45
N ASN A 414 -6.30 27.82 4.30
CA ASN A 414 -4.85 28.02 4.19
C ASN A 414 -4.40 29.44 4.59
N LEU A 415 -5.16 30.44 4.14
CA LEU A 415 -4.86 31.84 4.45
C LEU A 415 -5.04 32.11 5.95
N ALA A 416 -6.17 31.66 6.53
CA ALA A 416 -6.46 31.84 7.95
C ALA A 416 -5.39 31.19 8.85
N ILE A 417 -4.99 29.96 8.56
CA ILE A 417 -3.92 29.27 9.32
C ILE A 417 -2.58 30.02 9.21
N ARG A 418 -2.25 30.56 8.03
CA ARG A 418 -1.02 31.36 7.86
C ARG A 418 -1.06 32.67 8.62
N GLU A 419 -2.21 33.35 8.67
CA GLU A 419 -2.39 34.60 9.41
C GLU A 419 -2.32 34.36 10.93
N LEU A 420 -2.89 33.24 11.43
CA LEU A 420 -2.84 32.85 12.84
C LEU A 420 -1.49 32.25 13.26
N GLY A 421 -0.79 31.56 12.34
CA GLY A 421 0.45 30.83 12.62
C GLY A 421 0.25 29.43 13.19
N HIS A 422 -0.98 28.99 13.40
CA HIS A 422 -1.37 27.65 13.89
C HIS A 422 -2.80 27.29 13.46
N ILE A 423 -3.24 26.06 13.72
CA ILE A 423 -4.59 25.58 13.40
C ILE A 423 -5.48 25.84 14.62
N PRO A 424 -6.60 26.60 14.50
CA PRO A 424 -7.56 26.81 15.58
C PRO A 424 -8.41 25.56 15.83
N ASP A 425 -9.17 25.52 16.93
CA ASP A 425 -10.08 24.42 17.24
C ASP A 425 -11.27 24.37 16.31
N ALA A 426 -11.71 25.52 15.80
CA ALA A 426 -12.84 25.58 14.88
C ALA A 426 -12.72 26.73 13.87
N PHE A 427 -13.33 26.54 12.70
CA PHE A 427 -13.53 27.57 11.69
C PHE A 427 -15.00 27.89 11.53
N ILE A 428 -15.33 29.20 11.41
CA ILE A 428 -16.67 29.63 11.04
C ILE A 428 -16.67 30.09 9.59
N ASP A 429 -17.55 29.52 8.80
CA ASP A 429 -17.80 29.94 7.41
C ASP A 429 -19.14 30.69 7.32
N LYS A 430 -19.07 32.03 7.40
CA LYS A 430 -20.25 32.92 7.25
C LYS A 430 -20.48 33.21 5.78
N GLU A 431 -21.08 32.26 5.05
CA GLU A 431 -21.42 32.46 3.63
C GLU A 431 -22.67 33.32 3.47
N ASN A 432 -22.65 34.25 2.49
CA ASN A 432 -23.67 35.25 2.18
C ASN A 432 -25.13 34.73 2.25
N GLN A 433 -25.96 35.49 2.93
CA GLN A 433 -27.44 35.70 2.94
C GLN A 433 -28.41 34.58 2.49
N ARG A 434 -27.97 33.48 1.87
CA ARG A 434 -28.84 32.40 1.35
C ARG A 434 -28.55 30.99 1.92
N LYS A 435 -27.42 30.80 2.59
CA LYS A 435 -27.10 29.56 3.33
C LYS A 435 -26.80 29.92 4.79
N LYS A 436 -27.26 29.08 5.70
CA LYS A 436 -26.93 29.18 7.11
C LYS A 436 -25.42 28.99 7.30
N ASN A 437 -24.86 29.69 8.29
CA ASN A 437 -23.43 29.65 8.62
C ASN A 437 -23.10 28.30 9.28
N ASP A 438 -21.95 27.73 8.98
CA ASP A 438 -21.46 26.48 9.57
C ASP A 438 -20.26 26.76 10.50
N ILE A 439 -20.23 26.12 11.68
CA ILE A 439 -19.03 25.95 12.48
C ILE A 439 -18.42 24.59 12.15
N ARG A 440 -17.09 24.53 11.93
CA ARG A 440 -16.35 23.31 11.62
C ARG A 440 -15.28 23.08 12.68
N ILE A 441 -15.54 22.16 13.59
CA ILE A 441 -14.58 21.74 14.61
C ILE A 441 -13.51 20.86 13.93
N ILE A 442 -12.24 21.08 14.27
CA ILE A 442 -11.09 20.35 13.76
C ILE A 442 -10.51 19.48 14.87
N GLY A 443 -10.06 18.29 14.50
CA GLY A 443 -9.44 17.35 15.43
C GLY A 443 -8.49 16.37 14.74
N LYS A 444 -7.76 15.62 15.54
CA LYS A 444 -6.79 14.62 15.07
C LYS A 444 -7.47 13.41 14.44
N ASN A 445 -8.56 12.97 15.04
CA ASN A 445 -9.33 11.80 14.65
C ASN A 445 -10.78 11.91 15.13
N PRO A 446 -11.68 11.00 14.75
CA PRO A 446 -13.08 11.03 15.19
C PRO A 446 -13.28 11.01 16.72
N ALA A 447 -12.41 10.32 17.47
CA ALA A 447 -12.49 10.31 18.94
C ALA A 447 -12.16 11.67 19.56
N ASP A 448 -11.18 12.40 19.00
CA ASP A 448 -10.84 13.76 19.41
C ASP A 448 -12.01 14.73 19.13
N ILE A 449 -12.69 14.57 17.98
CA ILE A 449 -13.91 15.32 17.66
C ILE A 449 -15.00 15.05 18.72
N LEU A 450 -15.23 13.78 19.10
CA LEU A 450 -16.20 13.43 20.13
C LEU A 450 -15.87 14.09 21.47
N SER A 451 -14.60 14.03 21.91
CA SER A 451 -14.16 14.69 23.14
C SER A 451 -14.37 16.20 23.10
N LYS A 452 -14.14 16.84 21.96
CA LYS A 452 -14.42 18.27 21.77
C LYS A 452 -15.92 18.60 21.82
N LEU A 453 -16.76 17.73 21.26
CA LEU A 453 -18.22 17.86 21.33
C LEU A 453 -18.73 17.68 22.76
N GLU A 454 -18.18 16.75 23.54
CA GLU A 454 -18.52 16.55 24.95
C GLU A 454 -18.20 17.75 25.83
N LEU A 455 -17.20 18.57 25.48
CA LEU A 455 -16.84 19.77 26.23
C LEU A 455 -17.83 20.91 26.06
N ILE A 456 -18.57 20.96 24.95
CA ILE A 456 -19.51 22.02 24.63
C ILE A 456 -20.97 21.64 24.91
N LEU A 457 -21.25 20.38 25.30
CA LEU A 457 -22.55 19.88 25.71
C LEU A 457 -22.80 20.08 27.20
#